data_30eb7267c749da1381f15fa5c1d243dd
#
_entry.id   30eb7267c749da1381f15fa5c1d243dd
#
_cell.length_a   1.000
_cell.length_b   1.000
_cell.length_c   1.000
_cell.angle_alpha   90.00
_cell.angle_beta   90.00
_cell.angle_gamma   90.00
#
_symmetry.space_group_name_H-M   'P 1'
#
loop_
_entity.id
_entity.type
_entity.pdbx_description
1 polymer ?
#
loop_
_entity_poly.entity_id
_entity_poly.type
_entity_poly.pdbx_seq_one_letter_code
_entity_poly.pdbx_strand_id
1 'polypeptide(L)'
;MEKIIRQYFDCWLKKDIVPLKEIFADNVIYTECYGPEYQGLDQVLRWFREWNEKGTVLKWDIKQVLAQGNTLAAEWYFECNYDGAVSGFDGVTLVVFDGDGKIASLKEFESKAQHHHPYDCR
;
A
#
# COMPACT_ATOMS: atom_id res chain seq x y z
N MET A 1 -12.24 -9.14 3.22
CA MET A 1 -10.80 -8.74 3.27
C MET A 1 -10.34 -8.10 1.98
N GLU A 2 -10.54 -8.73 0.85
CA GLU A 2 -10.12 -8.15 -0.45
C GLU A 2 -10.78 -6.81 -0.73
N LYS A 3 -12.07 -6.67 -0.42
CA LYS A 3 -12.81 -5.42 -0.60
C LYS A 3 -12.17 -4.27 0.18
N ILE A 4 -11.70 -4.56 1.39
CA ILE A 4 -11.08 -3.54 2.25
C ILE A 4 -9.75 -3.08 1.68
N ILE A 5 -8.92 -3.99 1.17
CA ILE A 5 -7.64 -3.60 0.58
C ILE A 5 -7.84 -2.78 -0.69
N ARG A 6 -8.85 -3.12 -1.51
CA ARG A 6 -9.18 -2.32 -2.69
C ARG A 6 -9.67 -0.93 -2.31
N GLN A 7 -10.50 -0.85 -1.27
CA GLN A 7 -10.97 0.43 -0.74
C GLN A 7 -9.81 1.28 -0.22
N TYR A 8 -8.84 0.65 0.43
CA TYR A 8 -7.65 1.34 0.92
C TYR A 8 -6.85 1.94 -0.25
N PHE A 9 -6.59 1.17 -1.30
CA PHE A 9 -5.85 1.69 -2.45
C PHE A 9 -6.61 2.84 -3.13
N ASP A 10 -7.94 2.76 -3.19
CA ASP A 10 -8.77 3.85 -3.71
C ASP A 10 -8.62 5.14 -2.91
N CYS A 11 -8.41 5.06 -1.60
CA CYS A 11 -8.16 6.24 -0.78
C CYS A 11 -6.94 7.03 -1.29
N TRP A 12 -5.88 6.34 -1.70
CA TRP A 12 -4.70 6.97 -2.26
C TRP A 12 -4.95 7.55 -3.65
N LEU A 13 -5.64 6.80 -4.50
CA LEU A 13 -5.94 7.24 -5.86
C LEU A 13 -6.82 8.49 -5.88
N LYS A 14 -7.73 8.61 -4.91
CA LYS A 14 -8.69 9.72 -4.80
C LYS A 14 -8.26 10.80 -3.81
N LYS A 15 -7.16 10.61 -3.12
CA LYS A 15 -6.72 11.48 -2.01
C LYS A 15 -7.80 11.65 -0.95
N ASP A 16 -8.54 10.58 -0.66
CA ASP A 16 -9.63 10.58 0.31
C ASP A 16 -9.21 9.92 1.61
N ILE A 17 -8.99 10.73 2.64
CA ILE A 17 -8.53 10.28 3.96
C ILE A 17 -9.68 9.69 4.81
N VAL A 18 -10.92 10.03 4.49
CA VAL A 18 -12.08 9.75 5.37
C VAL A 18 -12.25 8.25 5.67
N PRO A 19 -12.18 7.32 4.71
CA PRO A 19 -12.37 5.91 5.01
C PRO A 19 -11.28 5.28 5.86
N LEU A 20 -10.11 5.89 5.99
CA LEU A 20 -8.97 5.28 6.71
C LEU A 20 -9.28 4.93 8.15
N LYS A 21 -10.12 5.72 8.83
CA LYS A 21 -10.53 5.47 10.23
C LYS A 21 -11.32 4.18 10.37
N GLU A 22 -12.05 3.79 9.34
CA GLU A 22 -12.84 2.56 9.34
C GLU A 22 -12.01 1.35 8.88
N ILE A 23 -10.98 1.60 8.08
CA ILE A 23 -10.13 0.55 7.49
C ILE A 23 -9.10 0.06 8.50
N PHE A 24 -8.44 0.97 9.22
CA PHE A 24 -7.33 0.65 10.12
C PHE A 24 -7.75 0.59 11.57
N ALA A 25 -7.18 -0.36 12.31
CA ALA A 25 -7.29 -0.38 13.77
C ALA A 25 -6.55 0.82 14.37
N ASP A 26 -6.99 1.27 15.54
CA ASP A 26 -6.36 2.42 16.22
C ASP A 26 -4.88 2.17 16.52
N ASN A 27 -4.50 0.93 16.77
CA ASN A 27 -3.13 0.52 17.11
C ASN A 27 -2.39 -0.13 15.94
N VAL A 28 -2.79 0.17 14.70
CA VAL A 28 -2.18 -0.40 13.50
C VAL A 28 -0.68 -0.15 13.45
N ILE A 29 0.06 -1.13 12.91
CA ILE A 29 1.47 -0.97 12.54
C ILE A 29 1.57 -1.02 11.02
N TYR A 30 2.05 0.05 10.42
CA TYR A 30 2.17 0.18 8.98
C TYR A 30 3.64 0.33 8.60
N THR A 31 4.18 -0.64 7.85
CA THR A 31 5.58 -0.63 7.45
C THR A 31 5.69 -0.41 5.94
N GLU A 32 6.26 0.72 5.54
CA GLU A 32 6.50 1.01 4.12
C GLU A 32 7.69 0.22 3.58
N CYS A 33 7.67 -0.04 2.26
CA CYS A 33 8.78 -0.71 1.58
C CYS A 33 10.08 0.11 1.60
N TYR A 34 9.99 1.41 1.90
CA TYR A 34 11.15 2.30 1.96
C TYR A 34 11.83 2.31 3.33
N GLY A 35 11.26 1.61 4.32
CA GLY A 35 11.81 1.53 5.66
C GLY A 35 11.01 2.20 6.78
N PRO A 36 10.34 3.33 6.57
CA PRO A 36 9.56 3.97 7.62
C PRO A 36 8.45 3.06 8.14
N GLU A 37 8.22 3.12 9.46
CA GLU A 37 7.14 2.39 10.10
C GLU A 37 6.31 3.35 10.93
N TYR A 38 5.00 3.32 10.72
CA TYR A 38 4.05 4.19 11.41
C TYR A 38 3.32 3.38 12.47
N GLN A 39 3.28 3.89 13.69
CA GLN A 39 2.66 3.22 14.83
C GLN A 39 1.38 3.95 15.21
N GLY A 40 0.25 3.29 14.98
CA GLY A 40 -1.07 3.81 15.29
C GLY A 40 -1.71 4.60 14.15
N LEU A 41 -3.03 4.66 14.22
CA LEU A 41 -3.85 5.33 13.19
C LEU A 41 -3.48 6.80 13.02
N ASP A 42 -3.21 7.51 14.13
CA ASP A 42 -2.87 8.94 14.05
C ASP A 42 -1.62 9.18 13.22
N GLN A 43 -0.60 8.31 13.34
CA GLN A 43 0.61 8.43 12.53
C GLN A 43 0.34 8.13 11.06
N VAL A 44 -0.50 7.12 10.78
CA VAL A 44 -0.88 6.80 9.39
C VAL A 44 -1.63 7.97 8.75
N LEU A 45 -2.55 8.60 9.48
CA LEU A 45 -3.31 9.75 8.97
C LEU A 45 -2.39 10.94 8.71
N ARG A 46 -1.43 11.19 9.60
CA ARG A 46 -0.46 12.25 9.43
C ARG A 46 0.40 12.03 8.20
N TRP A 47 0.94 10.84 8.05
CA TRP A 47 1.73 10.45 6.89
C TRP A 47 0.94 10.59 5.59
N PHE A 48 -0.31 10.12 5.56
CA PHE A 48 -1.19 10.23 4.39
C PHE A 48 -1.34 11.70 3.95
N ARG A 49 -1.60 12.61 4.90
CA ARG A 49 -1.73 14.03 4.58
C ARG A 49 -0.43 14.62 4.05
N GLU A 50 0.69 14.37 4.73
CA GLU A 50 1.99 14.93 4.36
C GLU A 50 2.45 14.41 3.00
N TRP A 51 2.29 13.10 2.75
CA TRP A 51 2.68 12.52 1.46
C TRP A 51 1.89 13.14 0.31
N ASN A 52 0.57 13.31 0.48
CA ASN A 52 -0.30 13.83 -0.56
C ASN A 52 -0.11 15.32 -0.83
N GLU A 53 0.61 16.04 0.01
CA GLU A 53 1.01 17.43 -0.25
C GLU A 53 2.02 17.52 -1.39
N LYS A 54 2.89 16.54 -1.52
CA LYS A 54 3.97 16.51 -2.52
C LYS A 54 3.77 15.48 -3.60
N GLY A 55 2.94 14.48 -3.35
CA GLY A 55 2.78 13.32 -4.21
C GLY A 55 1.35 13.12 -4.70
N THR A 56 1.24 12.38 -5.80
CA THR A 56 -0.02 11.90 -6.34
C THR A 56 0.17 10.45 -6.75
N VAL A 57 -0.67 9.56 -6.24
CA VAL A 57 -0.69 8.16 -6.69
C VAL A 57 -1.43 8.14 -8.03
N LEU A 58 -0.74 7.70 -9.08
CA LEU A 58 -1.29 7.64 -10.43
C LEU A 58 -1.97 6.32 -10.71
N LYS A 59 -1.40 5.21 -10.23
CA LYS A 59 -1.92 3.86 -10.40
C LYS A 59 -1.60 3.02 -9.16
N TRP A 60 -2.50 2.14 -8.81
CA TRP A 60 -2.24 1.08 -7.85
C TRP A 60 -3.08 -0.13 -8.26
N ASP A 61 -2.55 -0.88 -9.21
CA ASP A 61 -3.29 -1.94 -9.90
C ASP A 61 -3.01 -3.29 -9.27
N ILE A 62 -4.02 -3.94 -8.75
CA ILE A 62 -3.91 -5.26 -8.12
C ILE A 62 -3.83 -6.32 -9.21
N LYS A 63 -2.80 -7.17 -9.15
CA LYS A 63 -2.60 -8.29 -10.08
C LYS A 63 -3.24 -9.58 -9.57
N GLN A 64 -3.08 -9.86 -8.26
CA GLN A 64 -3.70 -11.01 -7.62
C GLN A 64 -3.79 -10.80 -6.12
N VAL A 65 -4.71 -11.52 -5.50
CA VAL A 65 -4.90 -11.52 -4.06
C VAL A 65 -4.91 -12.96 -3.57
N LEU A 66 -4.14 -13.22 -2.51
CA LEU A 66 -4.10 -14.49 -1.81
C LEU A 66 -4.50 -14.26 -0.37
N ALA A 67 -5.35 -15.13 0.17
CA ALA A 67 -5.80 -14.99 1.55
C ALA A 67 -5.79 -16.33 2.27
N GLN A 68 -5.39 -16.30 3.54
CA GLN A 68 -5.43 -17.45 4.42
C GLN A 68 -5.71 -16.97 5.84
N GLY A 69 -6.79 -17.46 6.44
CA GLY A 69 -7.22 -17.01 7.76
C GLY A 69 -7.50 -15.52 7.76
N ASN A 70 -6.86 -14.79 8.66
CA ASN A 70 -6.98 -13.33 8.77
C ASN A 70 -5.87 -12.57 8.03
N THR A 71 -5.10 -13.26 7.19
CA THR A 71 -3.96 -12.69 6.49
C THR A 71 -4.22 -12.65 5.00
N LEU A 72 -3.85 -11.54 4.35
CA LEU A 72 -4.05 -11.33 2.92
C LEU A 72 -2.77 -10.75 2.32
N ALA A 73 -2.40 -11.27 1.13
CA ALA A 73 -1.32 -10.73 0.33
C ALA A 73 -1.88 -10.25 -1.00
N ALA A 74 -1.63 -9.00 -1.35
CA ALA A 74 -2.05 -8.41 -2.61
C ALA A 74 -0.82 -8.02 -3.42
N GLU A 75 -0.66 -8.65 -4.57
CA GLU A 75 0.39 -8.30 -5.54
C GLU A 75 -0.12 -7.20 -6.46
N TRP A 76 0.71 -6.19 -6.73
CA TRP A 76 0.27 -5.02 -7.48
C TRP A 76 1.40 -4.34 -8.26
N TYR A 77 0.98 -3.42 -9.16
CA TYR A 77 1.84 -2.40 -9.74
C TYR A 77 1.44 -1.04 -9.18
N PHE A 78 2.42 -0.24 -8.76
CA PHE A 78 2.24 1.09 -8.19
C PHE A 78 2.99 2.12 -9.01
N GLU A 79 2.36 3.27 -9.25
CA GLU A 79 2.99 4.38 -9.95
C GLU A 79 2.57 5.68 -9.29
N CYS A 80 3.52 6.57 -9.09
CA CYS A 80 3.24 7.87 -8.48
C CYS A 80 4.05 8.98 -9.13
N ASN A 81 3.58 10.20 -8.94
CA ASN A 81 4.34 11.42 -9.16
C ASN A 81 4.63 11.99 -7.79
N TYR A 82 5.88 12.00 -7.38
CA TYR A 82 6.28 12.56 -6.09
C TYR A 82 7.27 13.69 -6.31
N ASP A 83 6.87 14.91 -5.89
CA ASP A 83 7.67 16.13 -6.01
C ASP A 83 8.15 16.36 -7.45
N GLY A 84 7.29 16.07 -8.43
CA GLY A 84 7.55 16.25 -9.85
C GLY A 84 8.22 15.06 -10.55
N ALA A 85 8.60 14.01 -9.83
CA ALA A 85 9.24 12.84 -10.41
C ALA A 85 8.26 11.67 -10.48
N VAL A 86 8.08 11.11 -11.68
CA VAL A 86 7.24 9.92 -11.89
C VAL A 86 8.08 8.67 -11.73
N SER A 87 7.61 7.74 -10.92
CA SER A 87 8.25 6.44 -10.73
C SER A 87 7.21 5.36 -10.49
N GLY A 88 7.59 4.11 -10.70
CA GLY A 88 6.71 2.98 -10.47
C GLY A 88 7.48 1.71 -10.17
N PHE A 89 6.83 0.77 -9.52
CA PHE A 89 7.42 -0.52 -9.19
C PHE A 89 6.32 -1.54 -8.89
N ASP A 90 6.70 -2.81 -8.98
CA ASP A 90 5.86 -3.92 -8.55
C ASP A 90 6.02 -4.12 -7.04
N GLY A 91 5.02 -4.68 -6.40
CA GLY A 91 5.13 -4.99 -5.00
C GLY A 91 4.05 -5.90 -4.48
N VAL A 92 4.12 -6.11 -3.17
CA VAL A 92 3.15 -6.90 -2.42
C VAL A 92 2.84 -6.16 -1.12
N THR A 93 1.56 -6.11 -0.78
CA THR A 93 1.09 -5.69 0.54
C THR A 93 0.67 -6.91 1.32
N LEU A 94 1.27 -7.11 2.49
CA LEU A 94 0.90 -8.18 3.42
C LEU A 94 0.11 -7.58 4.56
N VAL A 95 -1.13 -8.06 4.76
CA VAL A 95 -2.09 -7.47 5.69
C VAL A 95 -2.56 -8.52 6.68
N VAL A 96 -2.62 -8.13 7.97
CA VAL A 96 -3.27 -8.93 9.01
C VAL A 96 -4.46 -8.14 9.53
N PHE A 97 -5.63 -8.79 9.53
CA PHE A 97 -6.87 -8.20 10.03
C PHE A 97 -7.11 -8.62 11.48
N ASP A 98 -7.72 -7.72 12.27
CA ASP A 98 -8.12 -8.06 13.63
C ASP A 98 -9.52 -8.67 13.67
N GLY A 99 -10.01 -8.97 14.88
CA GLY A 99 -11.32 -9.60 15.08
C GLY A 99 -12.50 -8.73 14.66
N ASP A 100 -12.30 -7.41 14.52
CA ASP A 100 -13.32 -6.47 14.06
C ASP A 100 -13.28 -6.24 12.56
N GLY A 101 -12.40 -6.94 11.85
CA GLY A 101 -12.24 -6.81 10.40
C GLY A 101 -11.45 -5.60 9.97
N LYS A 102 -10.75 -4.94 10.89
CA LYS A 102 -9.87 -3.81 10.58
C LYS A 102 -8.44 -4.30 10.35
N ILE A 103 -7.66 -3.50 9.62
CA ILE A 103 -6.25 -3.81 9.38
C ILE A 103 -5.48 -3.53 10.66
N ALA A 104 -4.91 -4.60 11.26
CA ALA A 104 -4.09 -4.51 12.46
C ALA A 104 -2.62 -4.30 12.14
N SER A 105 -2.14 -4.88 11.04
CA SER A 105 -0.78 -4.63 10.54
C SER A 105 -0.76 -4.69 9.03
N LEU A 106 0.12 -3.91 8.44
CA LEU A 106 0.31 -3.87 6.99
C LEU A 106 1.80 -3.66 6.71
N LYS A 107 2.32 -4.45 5.79
CA LYS A 107 3.72 -4.33 5.40
C LYS A 107 3.82 -4.40 3.88
N GLU A 108 4.60 -3.49 3.31
CA GLU A 108 4.80 -3.40 1.87
C GLU A 108 6.20 -3.87 1.50
N PHE A 109 6.26 -4.58 0.38
CA PHE A 109 7.51 -5.04 -0.23
C PHE A 109 7.55 -4.53 -1.66
N GLU A 110 8.74 -4.18 -2.15
CA GLU A 110 8.86 -3.73 -3.53
C GLU A 110 9.76 -4.65 -4.35
N SER A 111 9.52 -4.64 -5.65
CA SER A 111 10.34 -5.30 -6.65
C SER A 111 10.39 -4.40 -7.89
N LYS A 112 11.42 -4.53 -8.70
CA LYS A 112 11.52 -3.74 -9.93
C LYS A 112 10.46 -4.20 -10.92
N ALA A 113 9.76 -3.24 -11.55
CA ALA A 113 8.77 -3.53 -12.58
C ALA A 113 9.43 -3.91 -13.91
N GLN A 114 10.61 -3.34 -14.19
CA GLN A 114 11.34 -3.64 -15.41
C GLN A 114 12.38 -4.72 -15.16
N HIS A 115 12.38 -5.73 -16.00
CA HIS A 115 13.31 -6.85 -15.92
C HIS A 115 14.21 -6.86 -17.14
N HIS A 116 15.45 -7.34 -16.96
CA HIS A 116 16.38 -7.57 -18.05
C HIS A 116 16.74 -9.05 -18.13
N HIS A 117 17.25 -9.47 -19.26
CA HIS A 117 17.58 -10.87 -19.53
C HIS A 117 19.10 -11.02 -19.66
N PRO A 118 19.82 -11.30 -18.53
CA PRO A 118 21.29 -11.26 -18.52
C PRO A 118 21.94 -12.30 -19.40
N TYR A 119 21.21 -13.36 -19.74
CA TYR A 119 21.72 -14.46 -20.59
C TYR A 119 21.21 -14.39 -22.01
N ASP A 120 20.58 -13.30 -22.40
CA ASP A 120 20.14 -13.07 -23.77
C ASP A 120 21.29 -12.42 -24.56
N CYS A 121 21.83 -13.14 -25.53
CA CYS A 121 23.05 -12.75 -26.27
C CYS A 121 22.77 -11.80 -27.43
N ARG A 122 21.90 -10.85 -27.29
CA ARG A 122 21.68 -9.87 -28.33
C ARG A 122 22.48 -8.59 -28.07
#